data_f82253fd3468a18941c92749c6daceeb
#
_entry.id   f82253fd3468a18941c92749c6daceeb
#
_cell.length_a   1.000
_cell.length_b   1.000
_cell.length_c   1.000
_cell.angle_alpha   90.00
_cell.angle_beta   90.00
_cell.angle_gamma   90.00
#
_symmetry.space_group_name_H-M   'P 1'
#
loop_
_entity.id
_entity.type
_entity.pdbx_description
1 polymer ?
#
loop_
_entity_poly.entity_id
_entity_poly.type
_entity_poly.pdbx_seq_one_letter_code
_entity_poly.pdbx_strand_id
1 'polypeptide(L)' 'MNGNVEAERERLRKEIERAEKQLANERFVANAPPNVVEAEREKLARYRRELDAISD' A
#
# COMPACT_ATOMS: atom_id res chain seq x y z
N MET A 1 13.77 -18.71 7.72
CA MET A 1 13.61 -17.64 8.43
C MET A 1 13.79 -16.33 7.79
N ASN A 2 15.00 -15.91 7.47
CA ASN A 2 15.18 -14.59 6.88
C ASN A 2 14.58 -14.47 5.49
N GLY A 3 14.49 -15.59 4.78
CA GLY A 3 13.88 -15.58 3.49
C GLY A 3 12.44 -15.12 3.51
N ASN A 4 11.73 -15.44 4.58
CA ASN A 4 10.34 -15.03 4.71
C ASN A 4 10.21 -13.52 4.88
N VAL A 5 11.15 -12.92 5.62
CA VAL A 5 11.13 -11.48 5.80
C VAL A 5 11.38 -10.77 4.49
N GLU A 6 12.30 -11.27 3.69
CA GLU A 6 12.58 -10.67 2.39
C GLU A 6 11.37 -10.74 1.46
N ALA A 7 10.72 -11.89 1.44
CA ALA A 7 9.54 -12.05 0.59
C ALA A 7 8.42 -11.14 1.07
N GLU A 8 8.26 -10.99 2.36
CA GLU A 8 7.25 -10.13 2.92
C GLU A 8 7.49 -8.68 2.56
N ARG A 9 8.74 -8.23 2.67
CA ARG A 9 9.10 -6.88 2.27
C ARG A 9 8.79 -6.62 0.81
N GLU A 10 9.16 -7.57 -0.02
CA GLU A 10 8.94 -7.43 -1.46
C GLU A 10 7.46 -7.28 -1.75
N ARG A 11 6.65 -8.12 -1.12
CA ARG A 11 5.22 -8.08 -1.32
C ARG A 11 4.64 -6.75 -0.87
N LEU A 12 5.06 -6.29 0.30
CA LEU A 12 4.56 -5.02 0.82
C LEU A 12 4.95 -3.84 -0.06
N ARG A 13 6.18 -3.86 -0.58
CA ARG A 13 6.60 -2.80 -1.50
C ARG A 13 5.73 -2.74 -2.73
N LYS A 14 5.40 -3.92 -3.28
CA LYS A 14 4.55 -3.95 -4.46
C LYS A 14 3.15 -3.46 -4.16
N GLU A 15 2.61 -3.83 -3.02
CA GLU A 15 1.29 -3.36 -2.63
C GLU A 15 1.29 -1.86 -2.41
N ILE A 16 2.33 -1.35 -1.78
CA ILE A 16 2.46 0.08 -1.56
C ILE A 16 2.52 0.81 -2.89
N GLU A 17 3.31 0.30 -3.81
CA GLU A 17 3.45 0.93 -5.12
C GLU A 17 2.11 0.96 -5.86
N ARG A 18 1.37 -0.14 -5.81
CA ARG A 18 0.06 -0.19 -6.43
C ARG A 18 -0.89 0.83 -5.82
N ALA A 19 -0.91 0.89 -4.51
CA ALA A 19 -1.81 1.83 -3.83
C ALA A 19 -1.42 3.26 -4.14
N GLU A 20 -0.13 3.54 -4.20
CA GLU A 20 0.33 4.89 -4.53
C GLU A 20 -0.07 5.28 -5.94
N LYS A 21 0.08 4.36 -6.89
CA LYS A 21 -0.32 4.64 -8.26
C LYS A 21 -1.81 4.86 -8.36
N GLN A 22 -2.59 4.05 -7.63
CA GLN A 22 -4.04 4.19 -7.65
C GLN A 22 -4.45 5.56 -7.12
N LEU A 23 -3.84 5.98 -6.01
CA LEU A 23 -4.19 7.26 -5.41
C LEU A 23 -3.66 8.45 -6.20
N ALA A 24 -2.62 8.23 -7.00
CA ALA A 24 -2.09 9.28 -7.88
C ALA A 24 -2.89 9.40 -9.17
N ASN A 25 -3.74 8.42 -9.44
CA ASN A 25 -4.56 8.43 -10.65
C ASN A 25 -5.76 9.34 -10.44
N GLU A 26 -5.76 10.48 -11.11
CA GLU A 26 -6.81 11.48 -10.92
C GLU A 26 -8.19 10.95 -11.30
N ARG A 27 -8.24 10.09 -12.31
CA ARG A 27 -9.52 9.52 -12.71
C ARG A 27 -10.10 8.64 -11.63
N PHE A 28 -9.24 7.84 -11.01
CA PHE A 28 -9.70 6.99 -9.93
C PHE A 28 -10.21 7.83 -8.77
N VAL A 29 -9.43 8.81 -8.38
CA VAL A 29 -9.80 9.63 -7.22
C VAL A 29 -11.07 10.41 -7.49
N ALA A 30 -11.25 10.88 -8.73
CA ALA A 30 -12.42 11.67 -9.08
C ALA A 30 -13.68 10.82 -9.24
N ASN A 31 -13.54 9.58 -9.69
CA ASN A 31 -14.69 8.77 -10.05
C ASN A 31 -15.07 7.72 -9.01
N ALA A 32 -14.14 7.29 -8.18
CA ALA A 32 -14.44 6.31 -7.15
C ALA A 32 -15.22 6.98 -6.02
N PRO A 33 -16.09 6.22 -5.36
CA PRO A 33 -16.79 6.76 -4.19
C PRO A 33 -15.78 7.19 -3.13
N PRO A 34 -16.10 8.24 -2.36
CA PRO A 34 -15.14 8.72 -1.35
C PRO A 34 -14.72 7.65 -0.35
N ASN A 35 -15.62 6.75 0.02
CA ASN A 35 -15.26 5.71 0.97
C ASN A 35 -14.26 4.71 0.39
N VAL A 36 -14.29 4.53 -0.94
CA VAL A 36 -13.33 3.64 -1.60
C VAL A 36 -11.96 4.29 -1.62
N VAL A 37 -11.90 5.58 -1.91
CA VAL A 37 -10.63 6.31 -1.90
C VAL A 37 -10.04 6.30 -0.50
N GLU A 38 -10.88 6.54 0.49
CA GLU A 38 -10.43 6.55 1.87
C GLU A 38 -9.90 5.20 2.29
N ALA A 39 -10.59 4.13 1.90
CA ALA A 39 -10.14 2.78 2.23
C ALA A 39 -8.78 2.49 1.62
N GLU A 40 -8.55 2.99 0.42
CA GLU A 40 -7.27 2.80 -0.26
C GLU A 40 -6.16 3.53 0.48
N ARG A 41 -6.45 4.74 0.95
CA ARG A 41 -5.47 5.50 1.73
C ARG A 41 -5.12 4.80 3.03
N GLU A 42 -6.12 4.27 3.71
CA GLU A 42 -5.88 3.57 4.96
C GLU A 42 -5.09 2.30 4.73
N LYS A 43 -5.37 1.61 3.66
CA LYS A 43 -4.63 0.40 3.32
C LYS A 43 -3.16 0.74 3.06
N LEU A 44 -2.91 1.81 2.33
CA LEU A 44 -1.54 2.23 2.05
C LEU A 44 -0.80 2.56 3.34
N ALA A 45 -1.45 3.29 4.23
CA ALA A 45 -0.83 3.65 5.50
C ALA A 45 -0.50 2.41 6.33
N ARG A 46 -1.39 1.41 6.31
CA ARG A 46 -1.17 0.19 7.04
C ARG A 46 0.00 -0.61 6.46
N TYR A 47 0.07 -0.70 5.14
CA TYR A 47 1.17 -1.40 4.50
C TYR A 47 2.51 -0.74 4.81
N ARG A 48 2.53 0.58 4.83
CA ARG A 48 3.75 1.30 5.16
C ARG A 48 4.19 1.01 6.59
N ARG A 49 3.25 0.96 7.51
CA ARG A 49 3.58 0.64 8.90
C ARG A 49 4.10 -0.78 9.03
N GLU A 50 3.48 -1.71 8.29
CA GLU A 50 3.93 -3.09 8.34
C GLU A 50 5.33 -3.23 7.77
N LEU A 51 5.60 -2.56 6.67
CA LEU A 51 6.92 -2.61 6.07
C LEU A 51 7.96 -2.00 7.01
N ASP A 52 7.61 -0.89 7.63
CA ASP A 52 8.50 -0.24 8.56
C ASP A 52 8.82 -1.14 9.74
N ALA A 53 7.84 -1.90 10.20
CA ALA A 53 8.02 -2.78 11.35
C ALA A 53 8.99 -3.92 11.05
N ILE A 54 9.06 -4.37 9.80
CA ILE A 54 9.93 -5.49 9.45
C ILE A 54 11.20 -5.04 8.74
N SER A 55 11.36 -3.76 8.54
CA SER A 55 12.52 -3.22 7.82
C SER A 55 13.69 -2.96 8.76
N ASP A 56 13.54 -3.25 9.98
CA ASP A 56 14.54 -2.90 10.93
C ASP A 56 15.75 -3.84 10.93
#